data_a1dc3730af929046941ff4eba4708937
#
_entry.id   a1dc3730af929046941ff4eba4708937
#
_cell.length_a   1.000
_cell.length_b   1.000
_cell.length_c   1.000
_cell.angle_alpha   90.00
_cell.angle_beta   90.00
_cell.angle_gamma   90.00
#
_symmetry.space_group_name_H-M   'P 1'
#
loop_
_entity.id
_entity.type
_entity.pdbx_description
1 polymer ?
#
loop_
_entity_poly.entity_id
_entity_poly.type
_entity_poly.pdbx_seq_one_letter_code
_entity_poly.pdbx_strand_id
1 'polypeptide(L)'
;MEFFVIGINHHKTPIEIRERLSFRDTDIIEFTEKFAFTKNSEIVILSTCNRSEIYIYSDNITKDELWNYIEKYFKTKIDEEYRFYKMGTEALRHLFYVAIGLDSMVVGEDQIQGQVINAYETAKQLGGAKKFLNKVMREVISFSKYVKTTSHASDMPSSTAYLGIRMIEDKIQLLNKKALIIGIGQMGMLAYKYLAERGADISIACLLYTSDAADDS
;
A
#
# COMPACT_ATOMS: atom_id res chain seq x y z
N MET A 1 -12.58 -11.58 21.54
CA MET A 1 -11.68 -11.18 20.43
C MET A 1 -12.24 -9.95 19.75
N GLU A 2 -11.42 -8.94 19.60
CA GLU A 2 -11.77 -7.66 18.97
C GLU A 2 -10.99 -7.46 17.68
N PHE A 3 -11.64 -6.87 16.68
CA PHE A 3 -11.00 -6.47 15.44
C PHE A 3 -10.63 -5.01 15.51
N PHE A 4 -9.38 -4.69 15.26
CA PHE A 4 -8.90 -3.32 15.22
C PHE A 4 -7.77 -3.11 14.20
N VAL A 5 -7.52 -1.87 13.87
CA VAL A 5 -6.38 -1.43 13.05
C VAL A 5 -5.65 -0.29 13.75
N ILE A 6 -4.33 -0.36 13.70
CA ILE A 6 -3.45 0.76 14.02
C ILE A 6 -2.55 1.06 12.84
N GLY A 7 -2.08 2.29 12.76
CA GLY A 7 -1.13 2.64 11.70
C GLY A 7 -0.88 4.12 11.60
N ILE A 8 -0.14 4.44 10.55
CA ILE A 8 0.11 5.79 10.04
C ILE A 8 -0.29 5.84 8.58
N ASN A 9 -0.69 7.02 8.10
CA ASN A 9 -1.02 7.21 6.70
C ASN A 9 -0.71 8.65 6.23
N HIS A 10 -0.83 8.87 4.92
CA HIS A 10 -0.52 10.14 4.27
C HIS A 10 -1.36 11.33 4.71
N HIS A 11 -2.52 11.12 5.34
CA HIS A 11 -3.40 12.20 5.79
C HIS A 11 -2.78 13.06 6.91
N LYS A 12 -1.99 12.43 7.78
CA LYS A 12 -1.43 13.09 8.96
C LYS A 12 0.09 12.99 9.05
N THR A 13 0.69 12.01 8.38
CA THR A 13 2.08 11.65 8.61
C THR A 13 2.97 12.09 7.45
N PRO A 14 3.99 12.92 7.68
CA PRO A 14 5.00 13.28 6.68
C PRO A 14 5.71 12.05 6.09
N ILE A 15 6.22 12.17 4.86
CA ILE A 15 6.83 11.04 4.14
C ILE A 15 8.06 10.50 4.88
N GLU A 16 8.86 11.37 5.49
CA GLU A 16 10.09 11.03 6.21
C GLU A 16 9.81 10.12 7.42
N ILE A 17 8.63 10.24 8.01
CA ILE A 17 8.18 9.39 9.12
C ILE A 17 7.58 8.10 8.58
N ARG A 18 6.79 8.16 7.49
CA ARG A 18 6.22 6.96 6.88
C ARG A 18 7.29 5.99 6.40
N GLU A 19 8.37 6.48 5.79
CA GLU A 19 9.50 5.67 5.34
C GLU A 19 10.19 4.92 6.49
N ARG A 20 10.26 5.51 7.69
CA ARG A 20 10.84 4.85 8.87
C ARG A 20 10.00 3.69 9.40
N LEU A 21 8.72 3.67 9.11
CA LEU A 21 7.78 2.60 9.47
C LEU A 21 7.37 1.73 8.27
N SER A 22 8.12 1.76 7.20
CA SER A 22 7.87 0.87 6.06
C SER A 22 8.30 -0.55 6.40
N PHE A 23 7.35 -1.49 6.32
CA PHE A 23 7.59 -2.91 6.57
C PHE A 23 8.19 -3.57 5.32
N ARG A 24 9.37 -4.15 5.47
CA ARG A 24 9.95 -5.07 4.48
C ARG A 24 9.39 -6.48 4.70
N ASP A 25 9.60 -7.37 3.76
CA ASP A 25 9.13 -8.76 3.86
C ASP A 25 9.62 -9.46 5.14
N THR A 26 10.87 -9.22 5.54
CA THR A 26 11.44 -9.74 6.79
C THR A 26 10.70 -9.22 8.02
N ASP A 27 10.33 -7.95 8.03
CA ASP A 27 9.61 -7.33 9.13
C ASP A 27 8.19 -7.91 9.24
N ILE A 28 7.52 -8.16 8.09
CA ILE A 28 6.19 -8.78 8.04
C ILE A 28 6.24 -10.21 8.62
N ILE A 29 7.28 -10.98 8.28
CA ILE A 29 7.47 -12.34 8.81
C ILE A 29 7.61 -12.29 10.34
N GLU A 30 8.53 -11.48 10.86
CA GLU A 30 8.77 -11.38 12.31
C GLU A 30 7.54 -10.92 13.09
N PHE A 31 6.82 -9.92 12.58
CA PHE A 31 5.58 -9.46 13.21
C PHE A 31 4.49 -10.54 13.19
N THR A 32 4.36 -11.25 12.06
CA THR A 32 3.37 -12.33 11.96
C THR A 32 3.70 -13.45 12.94
N GLU A 33 4.95 -13.90 13.01
CA GLU A 33 5.38 -14.91 13.98
C GLU A 33 5.13 -14.46 15.43
N LYS A 34 5.51 -13.23 15.75
CA LYS A 34 5.32 -12.65 17.08
C LYS A 34 3.87 -12.65 17.52
N PHE A 35 2.99 -12.11 16.67
CA PHE A 35 1.61 -11.84 17.09
C PHE A 35 0.65 -12.99 16.77
N ALA A 36 0.81 -13.66 15.62
CA ALA A 36 -0.11 -14.74 15.24
C ALA A 36 0.13 -16.02 16.02
N PHE A 37 1.39 -16.34 16.37
CA PHE A 37 1.71 -17.60 17.04
C PHE A 37 1.85 -17.44 18.56
N THR A 38 2.62 -16.45 19.02
CA THR A 38 2.84 -16.28 20.48
C THR A 38 1.64 -15.70 21.22
N LYS A 39 0.82 -14.89 20.56
CA LYS A 39 -0.37 -14.25 21.14
C LYS A 39 -1.69 -14.88 20.69
N ASN A 40 -1.62 -15.92 19.87
CA ASN A 40 -2.80 -16.60 19.31
C ASN A 40 -3.81 -15.64 18.66
N SER A 41 -3.30 -14.70 17.88
CA SER A 41 -4.09 -13.67 17.20
C SER A 41 -4.11 -13.90 15.71
N GLU A 42 -4.90 -13.09 15.00
CA GLU A 42 -4.83 -12.97 13.55
C GLU A 42 -4.28 -11.60 13.19
N ILE A 43 -3.43 -11.54 12.17
CA ILE A 43 -2.73 -10.31 11.77
C ILE A 43 -2.59 -10.22 10.25
N VAL A 44 -2.86 -9.04 9.70
CA VAL A 44 -2.54 -8.65 8.33
C VAL A 44 -1.83 -7.30 8.35
N ILE A 45 -0.72 -7.18 7.66
CA ILE A 45 0.08 -5.94 7.58
C ILE A 45 -0.01 -5.40 6.16
N LEU A 46 -0.48 -4.17 6.02
CA LEU A 46 -0.51 -3.43 4.76
C LEU A 46 0.50 -2.28 4.84
N SER A 47 1.61 -2.42 4.11
CA SER A 47 2.65 -1.40 4.04
C SER A 47 2.84 -0.95 2.60
N THR A 48 2.71 0.35 2.36
CA THR A 48 2.88 1.01 1.07
C THR A 48 3.62 2.33 1.25
N CYS A 49 3.93 3.07 0.19
CA CYS A 49 4.50 4.43 0.31
C CYS A 49 3.59 5.42 1.06
N ASN A 50 2.27 5.15 1.10
CA ASN A 50 1.27 6.07 1.65
C ASN A 50 0.71 5.65 3.01
N ARG A 51 0.95 4.41 3.45
CA ARG A 51 0.45 3.89 4.72
C ARG A 51 1.26 2.70 5.23
N SER A 52 1.30 2.58 6.54
CA SER A 52 1.70 1.35 7.23
C SER A 52 0.62 1.05 8.27
N GLU A 53 -0.12 -0.03 8.04
CA GLU A 53 -1.32 -0.40 8.80
C GLU A 53 -1.24 -1.85 9.25
N ILE A 54 -1.62 -2.11 10.49
CA ILE A 54 -1.66 -3.46 11.05
C ILE A 54 -3.09 -3.74 11.48
N TYR A 55 -3.72 -4.69 10.82
CA TYR A 55 -5.06 -5.20 11.12
C TYR A 55 -4.93 -6.43 12.01
N ILE A 56 -5.57 -6.40 13.16
CA ILE A 56 -5.48 -7.46 14.16
C ILE A 56 -6.88 -7.90 14.63
N TYR A 57 -7.02 -9.21 14.84
CA TYR A 57 -8.14 -9.80 15.53
C TYR A 57 -7.62 -10.58 16.75
N SER A 58 -7.85 -10.03 17.94
CA SER A 58 -7.27 -10.55 19.20
C SER A 58 -8.09 -10.13 20.42
N ASP A 59 -7.91 -10.83 21.53
CA ASP A 59 -8.27 -10.41 22.88
C ASP A 59 -7.02 -10.28 23.79
N ASN A 60 -5.84 -10.62 23.25
CA ASN A 60 -4.59 -10.69 24.01
C ASN A 60 -3.59 -9.60 23.63
N ILE A 61 -3.97 -8.66 22.76
CA ILE A 61 -3.10 -7.58 22.28
C ILE A 61 -3.84 -6.25 22.43
N THR A 62 -3.21 -5.31 23.13
CA THR A 62 -3.69 -3.92 23.20
C THR A 62 -3.02 -3.05 22.17
N LYS A 63 -3.66 -1.90 21.83
CA LYS A 63 -3.07 -0.90 20.95
C LYS A 63 -1.73 -0.39 21.47
N ASP A 64 -1.61 -0.20 22.78
CA ASP A 64 -0.40 0.36 23.41
C ASP A 64 0.74 -0.65 23.39
N GLU A 65 0.46 -1.94 23.66
CA GLU A 65 1.45 -3.01 23.51
C GLU A 65 1.99 -3.08 22.08
N LEU A 66 1.11 -2.95 21.09
CA LEU A 66 1.49 -3.02 19.69
C LEU A 66 2.32 -1.79 19.28
N TRP A 67 1.92 -0.57 19.67
CA TRP A 67 2.72 0.63 19.42
C TRP A 67 4.10 0.58 20.08
N ASN A 68 4.17 0.17 21.34
CA ASN A 68 5.43 0.01 22.04
C ASN A 68 6.37 -1.00 21.33
N TYR A 69 5.78 -2.07 20.79
CA TYR A 69 6.56 -3.04 20.03
C TYR A 69 7.05 -2.47 18.69
N ILE A 70 6.21 -1.77 17.95
CA ILE A 70 6.58 -1.10 16.69
C ILE A 70 7.73 -0.11 16.92
N GLU A 71 7.60 0.78 17.92
CA GLU A 71 8.62 1.79 18.20
C GLU A 71 9.96 1.18 18.62
N LYS A 72 9.91 0.12 19.41
CA LYS A 72 11.13 -0.63 19.80
C LYS A 72 11.77 -1.32 18.60
N TYR A 73 10.96 -1.93 17.74
CA TYR A 73 11.42 -2.69 16.58
C TYR A 73 12.10 -1.77 15.56
N PHE A 74 11.42 -0.71 15.15
CA PHE A 74 11.94 0.26 14.19
C PHE A 74 12.90 1.29 14.81
N LYS A 75 13.15 1.21 16.12
CA LYS A 75 14.00 2.15 16.88
C LYS A 75 13.62 3.61 16.62
N THR A 76 12.34 3.90 16.52
CA THR A 76 11.80 5.21 16.23
C THR A 76 10.59 5.50 17.10
N LYS A 77 10.46 6.72 17.59
CA LYS A 77 9.24 7.19 18.24
C LYS A 77 8.34 7.85 17.22
N ILE A 78 7.05 7.60 17.36
CA ILE A 78 6.02 8.20 16.52
C ILE A 78 5.13 9.04 17.43
N ASP A 79 5.01 10.31 17.11
CA ASP A 79 4.13 11.21 17.87
C ASP A 79 2.66 10.77 17.73
N GLU A 80 1.90 10.97 18.81
CA GLU A 80 0.50 10.50 18.86
C GLU A 80 -0.38 11.11 17.77
N GLU A 81 -0.09 12.33 17.34
CA GLU A 81 -0.80 13.03 16.27
C GLU A 81 -0.72 12.31 14.91
N TYR A 82 0.34 11.53 14.67
CA TYR A 82 0.52 10.75 13.45
C TYR A 82 -0.13 9.38 13.51
N ARG A 83 -0.44 8.90 14.71
CA ARG A 83 -1.03 7.58 14.93
C ARG A 83 -2.53 7.62 14.69
N PHE A 84 -3.06 6.52 14.19
CA PHE A 84 -4.48 6.29 14.26
C PHE A 84 -4.78 4.90 14.83
N TYR A 85 -5.96 4.81 15.41
CA TYR A 85 -6.55 3.58 15.92
C TYR A 85 -8.03 3.57 15.58
N LYS A 86 -8.51 2.45 15.05
CA LYS A 86 -9.93 2.21 14.81
C LYS A 86 -10.27 0.80 15.26
N MET A 87 -11.50 0.59 15.73
CA MET A 87 -11.94 -0.68 16.29
C MET A 87 -13.31 -1.08 15.75
N GLY A 88 -13.57 -2.38 15.70
CA GLY A 88 -14.86 -2.95 15.30
C GLY A 88 -15.32 -2.46 13.93
N THR A 89 -16.52 -1.91 13.87
CA THR A 89 -17.13 -1.43 12.64
C THR A 89 -16.32 -0.30 11.97
N GLU A 90 -15.68 0.57 12.76
CA GLU A 90 -14.84 1.65 12.20
C GLU A 90 -13.57 1.11 11.55
N ALA A 91 -12.95 0.06 12.13
CA ALA A 91 -11.82 -0.62 11.51
C ALA A 91 -12.22 -1.32 10.21
N LEU A 92 -13.38 -1.97 10.22
CA LEU A 92 -13.93 -2.62 9.03
C LEU A 92 -14.25 -1.61 7.92
N ARG A 93 -14.92 -0.51 8.24
CA ARG A 93 -15.22 0.58 7.30
C ARG A 93 -13.92 1.15 6.70
N HIS A 94 -12.93 1.38 7.52
CA HIS A 94 -11.62 1.86 7.07
C HIS A 94 -11.00 0.90 6.05
N LEU A 95 -10.96 -0.41 6.36
CA LEU A 95 -10.42 -1.42 5.44
C LEU A 95 -11.16 -1.45 4.08
N PHE A 96 -12.50 -1.31 4.10
CA PHE A 96 -13.26 -1.18 2.86
C PHE A 96 -12.87 0.08 2.07
N TYR A 97 -12.76 1.23 2.71
CA TYR A 97 -12.37 2.49 2.05
C TYR A 97 -10.97 2.41 1.46
N VAL A 98 -10.03 1.79 2.18
CA VAL A 98 -8.69 1.53 1.68
C VAL A 98 -8.74 0.62 0.44
N ALA A 99 -9.44 -0.51 0.52
CA ALA A 99 -9.47 -1.50 -0.55
C ALA A 99 -10.12 -1.01 -1.87
N ILE A 100 -11.07 -0.07 -1.78
CA ILE A 100 -11.70 0.56 -2.95
C ILE A 100 -11.00 1.86 -3.40
N GLY A 101 -9.92 2.25 -2.72
CA GLY A 101 -9.13 3.44 -3.06
C GLY A 101 -9.74 4.77 -2.62
N LEU A 102 -10.81 4.79 -1.83
CA LEU A 102 -11.39 6.04 -1.31
C LEU A 102 -10.53 6.72 -0.26
N ASP A 103 -9.66 5.96 0.42
CA ASP A 103 -8.70 6.48 1.40
C ASP A 103 -7.29 6.66 0.78
N SER A 104 -7.16 6.60 -0.52
CA SER A 104 -5.90 6.81 -1.23
C SER A 104 -5.63 8.28 -1.52
N MET A 105 -4.35 8.65 -1.67
CA MET A 105 -3.95 10.02 -2.07
C MET A 105 -4.58 10.42 -3.40
N VAL A 106 -4.70 9.47 -4.31
CA VAL A 106 -5.47 9.58 -5.55
C VAL A 106 -6.68 8.69 -5.41
N VAL A 107 -7.85 9.30 -5.25
CA VAL A 107 -9.11 8.57 -5.06
C VAL A 107 -9.37 7.65 -6.26
N GLY A 108 -9.61 6.36 -5.97
CA GLY A 108 -9.90 5.36 -6.99
C GLY A 108 -8.67 4.78 -7.69
N GLU A 109 -7.44 5.00 -7.17
CA GLU A 109 -6.24 4.38 -7.75
C GLU A 109 -6.31 2.84 -7.68
N ASP A 110 -5.92 2.19 -8.78
CA ASP A 110 -6.00 0.74 -8.93
C ASP A 110 -4.97 -0.04 -8.11
N GLN A 111 -3.87 0.60 -7.75
CA GLN A 111 -2.73 -0.07 -7.12
C GLN A 111 -3.03 -0.56 -5.71
N ILE A 112 -3.79 0.21 -4.93
CA ILE A 112 -4.08 -0.15 -3.53
C ILE A 112 -4.86 -1.47 -3.42
N GLN A 113 -5.77 -1.76 -4.35
CA GLN A 113 -6.49 -3.04 -4.35
C GLN A 113 -5.52 -4.21 -4.48
N GLY A 114 -4.57 -4.12 -5.41
CA GLY A 114 -3.52 -5.13 -5.57
C GLY A 114 -2.66 -5.29 -4.31
N GLN A 115 -2.32 -4.17 -3.66
CA GLN A 115 -1.54 -4.16 -2.42
C GLN A 115 -2.31 -4.82 -1.26
N VAL A 116 -3.61 -4.59 -1.13
CA VAL A 116 -4.48 -5.26 -0.14
C VAL A 116 -4.55 -6.77 -0.40
N ILE A 117 -4.69 -7.17 -1.67
CA ILE A 117 -4.68 -8.59 -2.04
C ILE A 117 -3.34 -9.23 -1.66
N ASN A 118 -2.23 -8.61 -2.01
CA ASN A 118 -0.89 -9.12 -1.69
C ASN A 118 -0.66 -9.21 -0.17
N ALA A 119 -1.04 -8.19 0.59
CA ALA A 119 -0.95 -8.20 2.05
C ALA A 119 -1.74 -9.38 2.67
N TYR A 120 -2.95 -9.63 2.16
CA TYR A 120 -3.76 -10.76 2.59
C TYR A 120 -3.13 -12.11 2.23
N GLU A 121 -2.68 -12.30 0.99
CA GLU A 121 -2.08 -13.58 0.58
C GLU A 121 -0.77 -13.85 1.34
N THR A 122 0.04 -12.83 1.59
CA THR A 122 1.23 -12.94 2.45
C THR A 122 0.85 -13.36 3.87
N ALA A 123 -0.11 -12.69 4.48
CA ALA A 123 -0.57 -13.05 5.83
C ALA A 123 -1.13 -14.47 5.90
N LYS A 124 -1.84 -14.91 4.87
CA LYS A 124 -2.38 -16.27 4.77
C LYS A 124 -1.26 -17.32 4.64
N GLN A 125 -0.26 -17.08 3.80
CA GLN A 125 0.90 -17.96 3.64
C GLN A 125 1.70 -18.11 4.94
N LEU A 126 1.86 -17.01 5.68
CA LEU A 126 2.54 -16.98 6.97
C LEU A 126 1.68 -17.48 8.14
N GLY A 127 0.41 -17.87 7.93
CA GLY A 127 -0.50 -18.30 8.99
C GLY A 127 -1.00 -17.15 9.89
N GLY A 128 -0.82 -15.90 9.47
CA GLY A 128 -1.32 -14.71 10.15
C GLY A 128 -2.82 -14.51 9.98
N ALA A 129 -3.36 -14.78 8.81
CA ALA A 129 -4.80 -14.76 8.56
C ALA A 129 -5.40 -16.16 8.79
N LYS A 130 -6.32 -16.26 9.74
CA LYS A 130 -7.02 -17.51 10.10
C LYS A 130 -8.51 -17.38 9.78
N LYS A 131 -9.39 -17.83 10.66
CA LYS A 131 -10.83 -17.90 10.40
C LYS A 131 -11.47 -16.53 10.19
N PHE A 132 -11.18 -15.56 11.05
CA PHE A 132 -11.85 -14.25 11.03
C PHE A 132 -11.29 -13.37 9.91
N LEU A 133 -9.96 -13.12 9.88
CA LEU A 133 -9.35 -12.26 8.87
C LEU A 133 -9.46 -12.86 7.47
N ASN A 134 -9.41 -14.19 7.30
CA ASN A 134 -9.71 -14.82 6.01
C ASN A 134 -11.10 -14.45 5.49
N LYS A 135 -12.11 -14.48 6.37
CA LYS A 135 -13.48 -14.10 5.98
C LYS A 135 -13.55 -12.61 5.64
N VAL A 136 -13.07 -11.75 6.54
CA VAL A 136 -13.10 -10.29 6.35
C VAL A 136 -12.38 -9.88 5.07
N MET A 137 -11.15 -10.33 4.87
CA MET A 137 -10.34 -9.95 3.72
C MET A 137 -10.96 -10.41 2.40
N ARG A 138 -11.51 -11.62 2.36
CA ARG A 138 -12.22 -12.13 1.16
C ARG A 138 -13.43 -11.28 0.80
N GLU A 139 -14.26 -10.91 1.79
CA GLU A 139 -15.43 -10.05 1.57
C GLU A 139 -15.00 -8.65 1.08
N VAL A 140 -13.98 -8.06 1.71
CA VAL A 140 -13.43 -6.76 1.32
C VAL A 140 -12.89 -6.79 -0.12
N ILE A 141 -12.11 -7.82 -0.47
CA ILE A 141 -11.55 -7.98 -1.82
C ILE A 141 -12.68 -8.22 -2.85
N SER A 142 -13.66 -9.04 -2.52
CA SER A 142 -14.81 -9.28 -3.39
C SER A 142 -15.60 -8.00 -3.65
N PHE A 143 -15.89 -7.24 -2.58
CA PHE A 143 -16.58 -5.97 -2.67
C PHE A 143 -15.78 -4.92 -3.46
N SER A 144 -14.47 -4.84 -3.23
CA SER A 144 -13.64 -3.89 -3.98
C SER A 144 -13.62 -4.17 -5.48
N LYS A 145 -13.59 -5.45 -5.87
CA LYS A 145 -13.73 -5.86 -7.28
C LYS A 145 -15.10 -5.48 -7.85
N TYR A 146 -16.17 -5.73 -7.08
CA TYR A 146 -17.52 -5.37 -7.48
C TYR A 146 -17.67 -3.85 -7.69
N VAL A 147 -17.22 -3.04 -6.74
CA VAL A 147 -17.27 -1.57 -6.88
C VAL A 147 -16.51 -1.12 -8.12
N LYS A 148 -15.31 -1.66 -8.35
CA LYS A 148 -14.49 -1.31 -9.50
C LYS A 148 -15.17 -1.64 -10.83
N THR A 149 -15.81 -2.80 -10.94
CA THR A 149 -16.50 -3.21 -12.17
C THR A 149 -17.81 -2.45 -12.41
N THR A 150 -18.53 -2.06 -11.34
CA THR A 150 -19.84 -1.40 -11.46
C THR A 150 -19.77 0.12 -11.55
N SER A 151 -18.75 0.74 -10.96
CA SER A 151 -18.63 2.20 -10.94
C SER A 151 -17.96 2.79 -12.19
N HIS A 152 -17.47 1.94 -13.13
CA HIS A 152 -16.63 2.36 -14.25
C HIS A 152 -15.45 3.26 -13.82
N ALA A 153 -15.08 3.21 -12.53
CA ALA A 153 -13.99 4.01 -11.98
C ALA A 153 -12.64 3.67 -12.65
N SER A 154 -12.53 2.47 -13.21
CA SER A 154 -11.37 2.03 -14.02
C SER A 154 -11.29 2.70 -15.40
N ASP A 155 -12.35 3.33 -15.88
CA ASP A 155 -12.36 4.03 -17.16
C ASP A 155 -11.74 5.44 -17.05
N MET A 156 -11.63 5.96 -15.84
CA MET A 156 -10.92 7.20 -15.58
C MET A 156 -9.47 6.89 -15.18
N PRO A 157 -8.48 7.42 -15.90
CA PRO A 157 -7.08 7.24 -15.52
C PRO A 157 -6.83 7.90 -14.16
N SER A 158 -6.86 7.12 -13.09
CA SER A 158 -6.72 7.58 -11.70
C SER A 158 -5.34 7.29 -11.11
N SER A 159 -4.33 7.06 -11.97
CA SER A 159 -2.97 6.85 -11.48
C SER A 159 -2.28 8.17 -11.13
N THR A 160 -1.42 8.14 -10.12
CA THR A 160 -0.56 9.28 -9.75
C THR A 160 0.24 9.80 -10.95
N ALA A 161 0.68 8.89 -11.84
CA ALA A 161 1.36 9.25 -13.09
C ALA A 161 0.46 10.07 -14.01
N TYR A 162 -0.80 9.69 -14.18
CA TYR A 162 -1.76 10.44 -14.99
C TYR A 162 -2.01 11.84 -14.43
N LEU A 163 -2.27 11.95 -13.12
CA LEU A 163 -2.49 13.24 -12.48
C LEU A 163 -1.27 14.16 -12.59
N GLY A 164 -0.06 13.60 -12.39
CA GLY A 164 1.17 14.36 -12.56
C GLY A 164 1.31 14.93 -13.98
N ILE A 165 0.99 14.12 -14.99
CA ILE A 165 1.04 14.56 -16.39
C ILE A 165 -0.04 15.59 -16.69
N ARG A 166 -1.25 15.43 -16.15
CA ARG A 166 -2.32 16.44 -16.29
C ARG A 166 -1.92 17.78 -15.68
N MET A 167 -1.30 17.78 -14.50
CA MET A 167 -0.78 19.00 -13.88
C MET A 167 0.30 19.70 -14.73
N ILE A 168 1.07 18.94 -15.49
CA ILE A 168 2.06 19.50 -16.44
C ILE A 168 1.33 20.07 -17.67
N GLU A 169 0.34 19.35 -18.22
CA GLU A 169 -0.47 19.81 -19.36
C GLU A 169 -1.21 21.13 -19.09
N ASP A 170 -1.65 21.35 -17.84
CA ASP A 170 -2.27 22.61 -17.43
C ASP A 170 -1.30 23.82 -17.55
N LYS A 171 -0.01 23.56 -17.64
CA LYS A 171 1.05 24.59 -17.72
C LYS A 171 1.72 24.66 -19.07
N ILE A 172 1.87 23.53 -19.76
CA ILE A 172 2.60 23.44 -21.03
C ILE A 172 1.95 22.41 -21.96
N GLN A 173 1.97 22.68 -23.26
CA GLN A 173 1.58 21.69 -24.27
C GLN A 173 2.70 20.63 -24.41
N LEU A 174 2.37 19.35 -24.29
CA LEU A 174 3.35 18.25 -24.28
C LEU A 174 3.82 17.81 -25.69
N LEU A 175 3.05 18.11 -26.72
CA LEU A 175 3.39 17.73 -28.10
C LEU A 175 4.80 18.20 -28.47
N ASN A 176 5.65 17.29 -28.94
CA ASN A 176 7.04 17.52 -29.30
C ASN A 176 7.95 18.06 -28.19
N LYS A 177 7.52 17.96 -26.91
CA LYS A 177 8.36 18.30 -25.76
C LYS A 177 9.22 17.12 -25.36
N LYS A 178 10.47 17.39 -24.99
CA LYS A 178 11.39 16.38 -24.48
C LYS A 178 11.03 16.05 -23.03
N ALA A 179 10.86 14.77 -22.75
CA ALA A 179 10.60 14.24 -21.41
C ALA A 179 11.65 13.17 -21.06
N LEU A 180 12.16 13.20 -19.86
CA LEU A 180 13.06 12.17 -19.33
C LEU A 180 12.35 11.42 -18.21
N ILE A 181 12.22 10.09 -18.36
CA ILE A 181 11.70 9.20 -17.33
C ILE A 181 12.88 8.50 -16.66
N ILE A 182 13.00 8.68 -15.34
CA ILE A 182 14.02 8.01 -14.55
C ILE A 182 13.35 6.85 -13.77
N GLY A 183 13.69 5.62 -14.16
CA GLY A 183 13.06 4.39 -13.64
C GLY A 183 11.90 3.89 -14.50
N ILE A 184 11.88 2.58 -14.75
CA ILE A 184 10.87 1.92 -15.62
C ILE A 184 10.00 0.92 -14.83
N GLY A 185 9.81 1.15 -13.53
CA GLY A 185 8.81 0.43 -12.74
C GLY A 185 7.38 0.73 -13.21
N GLN A 186 6.38 0.21 -12.52
CA GLN A 186 4.97 0.39 -12.88
C GLN A 186 4.58 1.84 -13.15
N MET A 187 5.01 2.77 -12.28
CA MET A 187 4.73 4.20 -12.44
C MET A 187 5.45 4.82 -13.64
N GLY A 188 6.72 4.43 -13.88
CA GLY A 188 7.47 4.88 -15.06
C GLY A 188 6.85 4.42 -16.38
N MET A 189 6.37 3.17 -16.43
CA MET A 189 5.64 2.64 -17.59
C MET A 189 4.32 3.36 -17.84
N LEU A 190 3.57 3.68 -16.79
CA LEU A 190 2.33 4.46 -16.91
C LEU A 190 2.63 5.88 -17.39
N ALA A 191 3.65 6.54 -16.83
CA ALA A 191 4.08 7.86 -17.27
C ALA A 191 4.51 7.85 -18.74
N TYR A 192 5.27 6.83 -19.15
CA TYR A 192 5.64 6.63 -20.56
C TYR A 192 4.41 6.59 -21.47
N LYS A 193 3.44 5.71 -21.13
CA LYS A 193 2.21 5.57 -21.91
C LYS A 193 1.48 6.91 -22.07
N TYR A 194 1.25 7.61 -20.98
CA TYR A 194 0.49 8.87 -21.00
C TYR A 194 1.23 10.01 -21.72
N LEU A 195 2.56 10.07 -21.63
CA LEU A 195 3.37 11.05 -22.37
C LEU A 195 3.42 10.73 -23.88
N ALA A 196 3.53 9.44 -24.23
CA ALA A 196 3.52 8.98 -25.62
C ALA A 196 2.17 9.28 -26.30
N GLU A 197 1.05 9.04 -25.64
CA GLU A 197 -0.29 9.38 -26.13
C GLU A 197 -0.45 10.89 -26.43
N ARG A 198 0.37 11.74 -25.80
CA ARG A 198 0.39 13.18 -25.95
C ARG A 198 1.46 13.70 -26.93
N GLY A 199 2.17 12.78 -27.58
CA GLY A 199 3.18 13.10 -28.58
C GLY A 199 4.46 13.73 -28.03
N ALA A 200 4.81 13.45 -26.76
CA ALA A 200 6.09 13.86 -26.20
C ALA A 200 7.25 13.03 -26.79
N ASP A 201 8.45 13.64 -26.90
CA ASP A 201 9.69 12.96 -27.24
C ASP A 201 10.32 12.42 -25.94
N ILE A 202 10.30 11.09 -25.74
CA ILE A 202 10.56 10.47 -24.46
C ILE A 202 11.92 9.77 -24.46
N SER A 203 12.75 10.12 -23.50
CA SER A 203 13.98 9.39 -23.14
C SER A 203 13.77 8.66 -21.82
N ILE A 204 14.33 7.45 -21.70
CA ILE A 204 14.23 6.62 -20.50
C ILE A 204 15.63 6.36 -19.95
N ALA A 205 15.83 6.63 -18.65
CA ALA A 205 17.00 6.22 -17.90
C ALA A 205 16.57 5.20 -16.84
N CYS A 206 17.17 4.00 -16.85
CA CYS A 206 16.93 2.98 -15.84
C CYS A 206 18.26 2.37 -15.37
N LEU A 207 18.29 1.91 -14.10
CA LEU A 207 19.36 1.06 -13.62
C LEU A 207 19.07 -0.36 -14.10
N LEU A 208 19.73 -0.79 -15.18
CA LEU A 208 19.80 -2.20 -15.52
C LEU A 208 20.81 -2.84 -14.56
N TYR A 209 20.33 -3.60 -13.57
CA TYR A 209 21.18 -4.60 -12.95
C TYR A 209 21.37 -5.70 -14.01
N THR A 210 22.51 -5.69 -14.66
CA THR A 210 22.98 -6.86 -15.41
C THR A 210 23.40 -7.89 -14.35
N SER A 211 22.46 -8.74 -13.94
CA SER A 211 22.82 -10.02 -13.34
C SER A 211 23.29 -10.92 -14.47
N ASP A 212 24.59 -11.24 -14.41
CA ASP A 212 25.24 -12.41 -14.98
C ASP A 212 25.13 -12.67 -16.49
N ALA A 213 26.03 -12.02 -17.19
CA ALA A 213 26.71 -12.66 -18.30
C ALA A 213 28.10 -13.15 -17.79
N ALA A 214 28.12 -14.22 -17.04
CA ALA A 214 29.36 -14.94 -16.72
C ALA A 214 28.96 -16.37 -16.32
N ASP A 215 28.85 -17.25 -17.31
CA ASP A 215 29.37 -18.61 -17.32
C ASP A 215 28.97 -19.27 -18.63
N ASP A 216 29.78 -19.10 -19.65
CA ASP A 216 29.97 -20.05 -20.72
C ASP A 216 31.39 -19.89 -21.27
N SER A 217 32.30 -20.65 -20.68
CA SER A 217 33.55 -21.07 -21.29
C SER A 217 34.07 -22.34 -20.62
#